data_97cf3971af095194bf7c22aef534aa0e
#
_entry.id   97cf3971af095194bf7c22aef534aa0e
#
_cell.length_a   1.000
_cell.length_b   1.000
_cell.length_c   1.000
_cell.angle_alpha   90.00
_cell.angle_beta   90.00
_cell.angle_gamma   90.00
#
_symmetry.space_group_name_H-M   'P 1'
#
loop_
_entity.id
_entity.type
_entity.pdbx_description
1 polymer ?
#
loop_
_entity_poly.entity_id
_entity_poly.type
_entity_poly.pdbx_seq_one_letter_code
_entity_poly.pdbx_strand_id
1 'polypeptide(L)'
;GLMDPVRDSVPSAVKEAYGAGIRVIMITGDYPNTAQNIARQIGLKNPEERITGDELDKISDEELKERIKTVNIFSRVVPEQKLRIVNALKSNGEVVAMTGDGVNDAPALKTASIGIAMGGRGTDVAREASDIVLLDDDFLSIVQVVRVGRRIYDNLKKAMAYILAVHVPIAGMSLIPVILKTPLVLLPMHIVFLELVIDPACSLVFEAEKEEADIMERPPRTSEDSLFSRKTATISFFQGLSVLVVVLAVFLMSYYGGDSETHSRALTYTTLIFANLGLIFMNRSWSRTIFRSLELPNRTLWYVAGGALFFLGVILYLPFGQNLFKFSPLSFTDILLCLGAGFLSILWFEVWKIFHQRHLH
;
A
#
# COMPACT_ATOMS: atom_id res chain seq x y z
N GLY A 1 -46.64 11.67 9.98
CA GLY A 1 -45.89 11.42 8.74
C GLY A 1 -45.04 10.16 8.87
N LEU A 2 -44.97 9.37 7.83
CA LEU A 2 -44.03 8.25 7.78
C LEU A 2 -42.63 8.86 7.55
N MET A 3 -41.68 8.53 8.40
CA MET A 3 -40.27 8.90 8.26
C MET A 3 -39.49 7.60 8.20
N ASP A 4 -38.71 7.42 7.14
CA ASP A 4 -37.72 6.34 7.08
C ASP A 4 -36.53 6.78 7.95
N PRO A 5 -36.21 6.07 9.04
CA PRO A 5 -35.14 6.50 9.95
C PRO A 5 -33.77 6.36 9.28
N VAL A 6 -32.88 7.28 9.65
CA VAL A 6 -31.46 7.17 9.27
C VAL A 6 -30.90 5.89 9.91
N ARG A 7 -30.16 5.09 9.14
CA ARG A 7 -29.47 3.91 9.67
C ARG A 7 -28.41 4.32 10.69
N ASP A 8 -28.31 3.58 11.78
CA ASP A 8 -27.41 3.88 12.91
C ASP A 8 -25.92 3.91 12.51
N SER A 9 -25.54 3.17 11.46
CA SER A 9 -24.16 3.12 10.94
C SER A 9 -23.72 4.41 10.21
N VAL A 10 -24.67 5.17 9.64
CA VAL A 10 -24.34 6.27 8.71
C VAL A 10 -23.63 7.45 9.40
N PRO A 11 -24.05 7.93 10.60
CA PRO A 11 -23.31 9.03 11.26
C PRO A 11 -21.87 8.69 11.57
N SER A 12 -21.59 7.47 12.00
CA SER A 12 -20.22 7.00 12.27
C SER A 12 -19.39 6.90 10.99
N ALA A 13 -19.98 6.39 9.90
CA ALA A 13 -19.34 6.28 8.61
C ALA A 13 -19.00 7.66 7.99
N VAL A 14 -19.91 8.63 8.10
CA VAL A 14 -19.67 10.01 7.67
C VAL A 14 -18.54 10.66 8.46
N LYS A 15 -18.51 10.46 9.78
CA LYS A 15 -17.43 10.96 10.64
C LYS A 15 -16.08 10.35 10.26
N GLU A 16 -16.02 9.04 10.00
CA GLU A 16 -14.80 8.36 9.58
C GLU A 16 -14.34 8.81 8.19
N ALA A 17 -15.27 9.00 7.24
CA ALA A 17 -14.97 9.57 5.93
C ALA A 17 -14.32 10.95 6.05
N TYR A 18 -14.84 11.81 6.92
CA TYR A 18 -14.24 13.12 7.17
C TYR A 18 -12.87 13.04 7.82
N GLY A 19 -12.65 12.10 8.75
CA GLY A 19 -11.32 11.81 9.31
C GLY A 19 -10.32 11.46 8.23
N ALA A 20 -10.77 10.69 7.25
CA ALA A 20 -9.97 10.29 6.08
C ALA A 20 -9.81 11.39 5.01
N GLY A 21 -10.31 12.62 5.27
CA GLY A 21 -10.27 13.73 4.32
C GLY A 21 -11.22 13.57 3.12
N ILE A 22 -12.21 12.66 3.22
CA ILE A 22 -13.19 12.41 2.18
C ILE A 22 -14.40 13.31 2.42
N ARG A 23 -14.76 14.07 1.42
CA ARG A 23 -15.96 14.90 1.44
C ARG A 23 -17.19 14.06 1.10
N VAL A 24 -18.26 14.23 1.87
CA VAL A 24 -19.55 13.57 1.63
C VAL A 24 -20.56 14.58 1.12
N ILE A 25 -21.19 14.26 0.00
CA ILE A 25 -22.23 15.07 -0.66
C ILE A 25 -23.51 14.24 -0.74
N MET A 26 -24.63 14.81 -0.34
CA MET A 26 -25.95 14.20 -0.43
C MET A 26 -26.70 14.72 -1.64
N ILE A 27 -27.14 13.82 -2.51
CA ILE A 27 -27.97 14.10 -3.68
C ILE A 27 -29.26 13.31 -3.53
N THR A 28 -30.40 13.98 -3.46
CA THR A 28 -31.70 13.34 -3.22
C THR A 28 -32.82 13.99 -4.02
N GLY A 29 -33.85 13.20 -4.31
CA GLY A 29 -35.13 13.65 -4.84
C GLY A 29 -36.07 14.27 -3.77
N ASP A 30 -35.71 14.17 -2.48
CA ASP A 30 -36.52 14.64 -1.37
C ASP A 30 -36.65 16.16 -1.30
N TYR A 31 -37.65 16.62 -0.52
CA TYR A 31 -37.81 18.03 -0.24
C TYR A 31 -36.62 18.63 0.52
N PRO A 32 -36.28 19.92 0.27
CA PRO A 32 -35.11 20.56 0.86
C PRO A 32 -35.04 20.49 2.38
N ASN A 33 -36.17 20.64 3.07
CA ASN A 33 -36.20 20.58 4.52
C ASN A 33 -35.97 19.17 5.07
N THR A 34 -36.45 18.14 4.37
CA THR A 34 -36.19 16.74 4.71
C THR A 34 -34.73 16.41 4.54
N ALA A 35 -34.15 16.76 3.40
CA ALA A 35 -32.74 16.59 3.10
C ALA A 35 -31.85 17.27 4.14
N GLN A 36 -32.16 18.52 4.51
CA GLN A 36 -31.44 19.28 5.52
C GLN A 36 -31.51 18.62 6.92
N ASN A 37 -32.70 18.13 7.31
CA ASN A 37 -32.85 17.44 8.59
C ASN A 37 -32.03 16.15 8.65
N ILE A 38 -32.06 15.35 7.59
CA ILE A 38 -31.23 14.14 7.46
C ILE A 38 -29.74 14.51 7.51
N ALA A 39 -29.33 15.55 6.79
CA ALA A 39 -27.94 16.01 6.76
C ALA A 39 -27.41 16.38 8.16
N ARG A 40 -28.25 17.06 8.97
CA ARG A 40 -27.91 17.34 10.38
C ARG A 40 -27.78 16.08 11.21
N GLN A 41 -28.70 15.10 11.05
CA GLN A 41 -28.67 13.85 11.78
C GLN A 41 -27.43 13.00 11.48
N ILE A 42 -26.98 12.97 10.23
CA ILE A 42 -25.79 12.21 9.82
C ILE A 42 -24.48 12.97 10.03
N GLY A 43 -24.53 14.22 10.49
CA GLY A 43 -23.35 15.06 10.72
C GLY A 43 -22.70 15.59 9.44
N LEU A 44 -23.47 15.82 8.38
CA LEU A 44 -22.96 16.40 7.14
C LEU A 44 -22.47 17.84 7.37
N LYS A 45 -21.32 18.21 6.82
CA LYS A 45 -20.78 19.58 6.91
C LYS A 45 -21.63 20.56 6.11
N ASN A 46 -21.77 21.79 6.61
CA ASN A 46 -22.54 22.88 6.02
C ASN A 46 -24.01 22.49 5.70
N PRO A 47 -24.78 21.96 6.66
CA PRO A 47 -26.12 21.47 6.40
C PRO A 47 -27.11 22.60 6.06
N GLU A 48 -26.72 23.86 6.27
CA GLU A 48 -27.57 25.05 5.95
C GLU A 48 -27.45 25.46 4.48
N GLU A 49 -26.34 25.08 3.81
CA GLU A 49 -26.12 25.39 2.40
C GLU A 49 -26.62 24.23 1.52
N ARG A 50 -27.56 24.58 0.62
CA ARG A 50 -28.14 23.60 -0.30
C ARG A 50 -28.43 24.24 -1.66
N ILE A 51 -28.52 23.37 -2.68
CA ILE A 51 -28.99 23.72 -4.02
C ILE A 51 -30.16 22.81 -4.37
N THR A 52 -31.25 23.39 -4.87
CA THR A 52 -32.40 22.61 -5.36
C THR A 52 -32.27 22.31 -6.87
N GLY A 53 -33.03 21.32 -7.37
CA GLY A 53 -33.10 21.05 -8.81
C GLY A 53 -33.52 22.27 -9.63
N ASP A 54 -34.52 23.03 -9.15
CA ASP A 54 -34.96 24.27 -9.82
C ASP A 54 -33.88 25.36 -9.87
N GLU A 55 -32.99 25.42 -8.86
CA GLU A 55 -31.84 26.32 -8.85
C GLU A 55 -30.75 25.82 -9.78
N LEU A 56 -30.51 24.49 -9.83
CA LEU A 56 -29.54 23.89 -10.74
C LEU A 56 -29.85 24.22 -12.20
N ASP A 57 -31.12 24.23 -12.59
CA ASP A 57 -31.52 24.58 -13.96
C ASP A 57 -31.28 26.03 -14.35
N LYS A 58 -31.13 26.90 -13.35
CA LYS A 58 -30.97 28.36 -13.57
C LYS A 58 -29.53 28.84 -13.56
N ILE A 59 -28.63 28.05 -13.00
CA ILE A 59 -27.20 28.41 -12.90
C ILE A 59 -26.38 27.79 -14.06
N SER A 60 -25.34 28.52 -14.46
CA SER A 60 -24.40 27.99 -15.47
C SER A 60 -23.50 26.88 -14.91
N ASP A 61 -22.78 26.17 -15.77
CA ASP A 61 -21.83 25.13 -15.33
C ASP A 61 -20.63 25.75 -14.60
N GLU A 62 -20.22 26.95 -14.98
CA GLU A 62 -19.16 27.70 -14.32
C GLU A 62 -19.59 28.10 -12.90
N GLU A 63 -20.81 28.59 -12.74
CA GLU A 63 -21.34 28.92 -11.42
C GLU A 63 -21.51 27.69 -10.55
N LEU A 64 -21.97 26.56 -11.13
CA LEU A 64 -22.08 25.31 -10.41
C LEU A 64 -20.71 24.84 -9.92
N LYS A 65 -19.63 24.92 -10.74
CA LYS A 65 -18.28 24.57 -10.35
C LYS A 65 -17.77 25.36 -9.14
N GLU A 66 -18.14 26.62 -9.01
CA GLU A 66 -17.74 27.41 -7.86
C GLU A 66 -18.60 27.07 -6.62
N ARG A 67 -19.92 27.03 -6.76
CA ARG A 67 -20.82 26.75 -5.64
C ARG A 67 -20.65 25.35 -5.07
N ILE A 68 -20.36 24.37 -5.91
CA ILE A 68 -20.19 22.97 -5.49
C ILE A 68 -18.98 22.79 -4.57
N LYS A 69 -18.05 23.72 -4.50
CA LYS A 69 -16.90 23.66 -3.59
C LYS A 69 -17.31 23.67 -2.12
N THR A 70 -18.43 24.32 -1.79
CA THR A 70 -18.92 24.49 -0.40
C THR A 70 -20.23 23.76 -0.12
N VAL A 71 -21.10 23.62 -1.11
CA VAL A 71 -22.43 23.01 -0.98
C VAL A 71 -22.33 21.48 -0.95
N ASN A 72 -22.90 20.88 0.08
CA ASN A 72 -22.90 19.41 0.29
C ASN A 72 -24.31 18.78 0.16
N ILE A 73 -25.37 19.57 -0.11
CA ILE A 73 -26.74 19.08 -0.19
C ILE A 73 -27.36 19.53 -1.50
N PHE A 74 -27.81 18.55 -2.28
CA PHE A 74 -28.58 18.75 -3.50
C PHE A 74 -29.92 18.04 -3.34
N SER A 75 -31.04 18.80 -3.41
CA SER A 75 -32.40 18.31 -3.16
C SER A 75 -33.30 18.52 -4.34
N ARG A 76 -34.36 17.70 -4.51
CA ARG A 76 -35.26 17.72 -5.65
C ARG A 76 -34.53 17.55 -7.00
N VAL A 77 -33.48 16.74 -6.99
CA VAL A 77 -32.61 16.53 -8.15
C VAL A 77 -33.20 15.46 -9.06
N VAL A 78 -33.25 15.73 -10.37
CA VAL A 78 -33.62 14.76 -11.41
C VAL A 78 -32.37 14.06 -11.97
N PRO A 79 -32.52 12.94 -12.71
CA PRO A 79 -31.39 12.12 -13.17
C PRO A 79 -30.30 12.89 -13.94
N GLU A 80 -30.71 13.76 -14.86
CA GLU A 80 -29.79 14.54 -15.68
C GLU A 80 -28.95 15.51 -14.83
N GLN A 81 -29.53 16.03 -13.78
CA GLN A 81 -28.85 16.92 -12.82
C GLN A 81 -27.84 16.18 -11.96
N LYS A 82 -28.09 14.88 -11.62
CA LYS A 82 -27.09 14.03 -10.93
C LYS A 82 -25.80 13.90 -11.76
N LEU A 83 -25.96 13.64 -13.05
CA LEU A 83 -24.83 13.58 -13.98
C LEU A 83 -24.08 14.92 -14.05
N ARG A 84 -24.82 16.04 -14.10
CA ARG A 84 -24.24 17.39 -14.11
C ARG A 84 -23.44 17.70 -12.86
N ILE A 85 -23.92 17.29 -11.68
CA ILE A 85 -23.20 17.43 -10.40
C ILE A 85 -21.90 16.63 -10.43
N VAL A 86 -21.93 15.35 -10.87
CA VAL A 86 -20.73 14.51 -10.97
C VAL A 86 -19.69 15.13 -11.91
N ASN A 87 -20.13 15.63 -13.07
CA ASN A 87 -19.25 16.30 -14.03
C ASN A 87 -18.62 17.57 -13.47
N ALA A 88 -19.37 18.37 -12.71
CA ALA A 88 -18.87 19.59 -12.07
C ALA A 88 -17.77 19.27 -11.03
N LEU A 89 -17.97 18.24 -10.20
CA LEU A 89 -16.97 17.77 -9.24
C LEU A 89 -15.70 17.28 -9.95
N LYS A 90 -15.83 16.45 -10.97
CA LYS A 90 -14.68 15.95 -11.76
C LYS A 90 -13.94 17.09 -12.47
N SER A 91 -14.65 18.10 -12.95
CA SER A 91 -14.05 19.29 -13.59
C SER A 91 -13.25 20.16 -12.58
N ASN A 92 -13.54 20.03 -11.29
CA ASN A 92 -12.76 20.65 -10.21
C ASN A 92 -11.55 19.78 -9.79
N GLY A 93 -11.28 18.65 -10.48
CA GLY A 93 -10.18 17.75 -10.17
C GLY A 93 -10.48 16.75 -9.05
N GLU A 94 -11.75 16.64 -8.60
CA GLU A 94 -12.15 15.70 -7.57
C GLU A 94 -12.24 14.26 -8.11
N VAL A 95 -11.82 13.30 -7.30
CA VAL A 95 -12.08 11.86 -7.54
C VAL A 95 -13.41 11.52 -6.90
N VAL A 96 -14.42 11.28 -7.71
CA VAL A 96 -15.81 11.13 -7.29
C VAL A 96 -16.20 9.67 -7.20
N ALA A 97 -16.62 9.21 -6.00
CA ALA A 97 -17.38 7.99 -5.84
C ALA A 97 -18.88 8.33 -5.80
N MET A 98 -19.66 7.74 -6.71
CA MET A 98 -21.11 7.94 -6.78
C MET A 98 -21.83 6.69 -6.35
N THR A 99 -22.80 6.83 -5.44
CA THR A 99 -23.67 5.71 -5.04
C THR A 99 -25.05 5.88 -5.65
N GLY A 100 -25.65 4.78 -6.09
CA GLY A 100 -27.02 4.76 -6.62
C GLY A 100 -27.61 3.37 -6.62
N ASP A 101 -28.96 3.31 -6.69
CA ASP A 101 -29.72 2.05 -6.67
C ASP A 101 -30.70 1.92 -7.84
N GLY A 102 -30.99 3.02 -8.53
CA GLY A 102 -31.98 3.09 -9.61
C GLY A 102 -31.41 3.13 -11.01
N VAL A 103 -32.26 2.81 -11.99
CA VAL A 103 -31.97 3.00 -13.43
C VAL A 103 -31.56 4.44 -13.73
N ASN A 104 -32.16 5.38 -13.02
CA ASN A 104 -31.93 6.81 -13.15
C ASN A 104 -30.53 7.26 -12.70
N ASP A 105 -29.84 6.43 -11.93
CA ASP A 105 -28.48 6.72 -11.44
C ASP A 105 -27.40 6.20 -12.40
N ALA A 106 -27.73 5.29 -13.29
CA ALA A 106 -26.78 4.61 -14.15
C ALA A 106 -25.86 5.57 -14.95
N PRO A 107 -26.35 6.68 -15.56
CA PRO A 107 -25.46 7.62 -16.24
C PRO A 107 -24.46 8.30 -15.30
N ALA A 108 -24.88 8.66 -14.08
CA ALA A 108 -24.04 9.28 -13.07
C ALA A 108 -23.03 8.28 -12.49
N LEU A 109 -23.46 7.02 -12.22
CA LEU A 109 -22.60 5.91 -11.78
C LEU A 109 -21.48 5.66 -12.79
N LYS A 110 -21.82 5.53 -14.07
CA LYS A 110 -20.84 5.27 -15.14
C LYS A 110 -19.88 6.44 -15.38
N THR A 111 -20.31 7.66 -15.09
CA THR A 111 -19.51 8.88 -15.30
C THR A 111 -18.60 9.17 -14.12
N ALA A 112 -18.96 8.74 -12.93
CA ALA A 112 -18.13 8.89 -11.73
C ALA A 112 -16.75 8.24 -11.91
N SER A 113 -15.80 8.59 -11.04
CA SER A 113 -14.50 7.92 -11.02
C SER A 113 -14.63 6.49 -10.48
N ILE A 114 -15.62 6.28 -9.60
CA ILE A 114 -16.00 4.98 -9.04
C ILE A 114 -17.52 4.97 -8.90
N GLY A 115 -18.20 4.13 -9.69
CA GLY A 115 -19.64 3.86 -9.54
C GLY A 115 -19.87 2.76 -8.51
N ILE A 116 -20.80 2.98 -7.57
CA ILE A 116 -21.13 2.03 -6.50
C ILE A 116 -22.63 1.78 -6.50
N ALA A 117 -23.06 0.54 -6.78
CA ALA A 117 -24.47 0.16 -6.73
C ALA A 117 -24.81 -0.60 -5.44
N MET A 118 -26.06 -0.46 -5.01
CA MET A 118 -26.62 -1.28 -3.94
C MET A 118 -26.94 -2.68 -4.49
N GLY A 119 -26.57 -3.74 -3.78
CA GLY A 119 -26.73 -5.12 -4.21
C GLY A 119 -28.14 -5.66 -3.99
N GLY A 120 -28.70 -5.39 -2.82
CA GLY A 120 -30.04 -5.85 -2.45
C GLY A 120 -31.15 -4.99 -3.04
N ARG A 121 -31.04 -3.66 -2.95
CA ARG A 121 -32.03 -2.70 -3.46
C ARG A 121 -31.79 -2.26 -4.89
N GLY A 122 -30.53 -2.36 -5.36
CA GLY A 122 -30.15 -1.87 -6.69
C GLY A 122 -30.79 -2.65 -7.83
N THR A 123 -31.14 -1.93 -8.87
CA THR A 123 -31.59 -2.53 -10.13
C THR A 123 -30.42 -3.17 -10.87
N ASP A 124 -30.72 -4.13 -11.77
CA ASP A 124 -29.68 -4.75 -12.62
C ASP A 124 -28.92 -3.71 -13.43
N VAL A 125 -29.62 -2.69 -13.91
CA VAL A 125 -29.02 -1.59 -14.68
C VAL A 125 -28.03 -0.80 -13.86
N ALA A 126 -28.36 -0.49 -12.58
CA ALA A 126 -27.43 0.21 -11.68
C ALA A 126 -26.21 -0.66 -11.37
N ARG A 127 -26.40 -1.97 -11.11
CA ARG A 127 -25.31 -2.92 -10.87
C ARG A 127 -24.40 -3.05 -12.08
N GLU A 128 -24.95 -3.13 -13.29
CA GLU A 128 -24.17 -3.24 -14.54
C GLU A 128 -23.41 -1.95 -14.89
N ALA A 129 -23.95 -0.79 -14.46
CA ALA A 129 -23.30 0.52 -14.67
C ALA A 129 -22.22 0.86 -13.63
N SER A 130 -22.09 0.08 -12.57
CA SER A 130 -21.20 0.34 -11.43
C SER A 130 -19.90 -0.47 -11.50
N ASP A 131 -18.85 0.05 -10.84
CA ASP A 131 -17.57 -0.64 -10.64
C ASP A 131 -17.59 -1.55 -9.41
N ILE A 132 -18.42 -1.22 -8.43
CA ILE A 132 -18.54 -1.93 -7.14
C ILE A 132 -20.02 -2.15 -6.82
N VAL A 133 -20.33 -3.33 -6.27
CA VAL A 133 -21.67 -3.67 -5.77
C VAL A 133 -21.59 -3.98 -4.28
N LEU A 134 -22.35 -3.25 -3.46
CA LEU A 134 -22.44 -3.44 -2.01
C LEU A 134 -23.52 -4.48 -1.69
N LEU A 135 -23.11 -5.65 -1.24
CA LEU A 135 -24.05 -6.76 -0.97
C LEU A 135 -24.97 -6.52 0.23
N ASP A 136 -24.53 -5.68 1.17
CA ASP A 136 -25.25 -5.36 2.41
C ASP A 136 -26.02 -4.04 2.36
N ASP A 137 -25.91 -3.30 1.25
CA ASP A 137 -26.50 -1.98 1.06
C ASP A 137 -26.14 -0.97 2.17
N ASP A 138 -24.97 -1.12 2.83
CA ASP A 138 -24.57 -0.26 3.93
C ASP A 138 -23.51 0.77 3.49
N PHE A 139 -23.76 2.03 3.79
CA PHE A 139 -22.80 3.12 3.53
C PHE A 139 -21.48 2.93 4.30
N LEU A 140 -21.50 2.28 5.46
CA LEU A 140 -20.28 1.96 6.21
C LEU A 140 -19.33 1.08 5.39
N SER A 141 -19.86 0.18 4.57
CA SER A 141 -19.06 -0.69 3.70
C SER A 141 -18.26 0.09 2.66
N ILE A 142 -18.74 1.27 2.21
CA ILE A 142 -17.97 2.16 1.34
C ILE A 142 -16.72 2.66 2.07
N VAL A 143 -16.86 3.10 3.31
CA VAL A 143 -15.73 3.57 4.12
C VAL A 143 -14.73 2.44 4.37
N GLN A 144 -15.21 1.22 4.60
CA GLN A 144 -14.36 0.03 4.73
C GLN A 144 -13.61 -0.29 3.43
N VAL A 145 -14.24 -0.18 2.26
CA VAL A 145 -13.58 -0.34 0.95
C VAL A 145 -12.47 0.68 0.76
N VAL A 146 -12.68 1.94 1.15
CA VAL A 146 -11.63 2.97 1.13
C VAL A 146 -10.45 2.58 2.03
N ARG A 147 -10.72 2.10 3.25
CA ARG A 147 -9.71 1.61 4.19
C ARG A 147 -8.90 0.46 3.58
N VAL A 148 -9.57 -0.54 3.01
CA VAL A 148 -8.92 -1.67 2.33
C VAL A 148 -8.09 -1.22 1.13
N GLY A 149 -8.62 -0.32 0.29
CA GLY A 149 -7.91 0.24 -0.85
C GLY A 149 -6.62 0.98 -0.44
N ARG A 150 -6.67 1.77 0.63
CA ARG A 150 -5.49 2.45 1.19
C ARG A 150 -4.45 1.45 1.71
N ARG A 151 -4.90 0.39 2.41
CA ARG A 151 -4.02 -0.68 2.88
C ARG A 151 -3.33 -1.39 1.72
N ILE A 152 -4.07 -1.77 0.68
CA ILE A 152 -3.51 -2.42 -0.52
C ILE A 152 -2.44 -1.52 -1.15
N TYR A 153 -2.74 -0.24 -1.31
CA TYR A 153 -1.78 0.71 -1.89
C TYR A 153 -0.51 0.86 -1.03
N ASP A 154 -0.65 1.00 0.28
CA ASP A 154 0.48 1.09 1.20
C ASP A 154 1.34 -0.19 1.15
N ASN A 155 0.70 -1.37 1.14
CA ASN A 155 1.39 -2.65 1.08
C ASN A 155 2.10 -2.84 -0.27
N LEU A 156 1.47 -2.45 -1.37
CA LEU A 156 2.10 -2.46 -2.70
C LEU A 156 3.33 -1.54 -2.74
N LYS A 157 3.24 -0.35 -2.15
CA LYS A 157 4.37 0.59 -2.05
C LYS A 157 5.52 0.03 -1.22
N LYS A 158 5.22 -0.68 -0.12
CA LYS A 158 6.23 -1.38 0.70
C LYS A 158 6.92 -2.50 -0.09
N ALA A 159 6.14 -3.33 -0.81
CA ALA A 159 6.67 -4.38 -1.68
C ALA A 159 7.59 -3.81 -2.76
N MET A 160 7.18 -2.73 -3.44
CA MET A 160 8.00 -2.08 -4.46
C MET A 160 9.29 -1.48 -3.89
N ALA A 161 9.23 -0.89 -2.69
CA ALA A 161 10.41 -0.39 -2.00
C ALA A 161 11.40 -1.51 -1.67
N TYR A 162 10.90 -2.65 -1.19
CA TYR A 162 11.68 -3.84 -0.93
C TYR A 162 12.34 -4.37 -2.22
N ILE A 163 11.58 -4.56 -3.31
CA ILE A 163 12.09 -5.03 -4.60
C ILE A 163 13.23 -4.14 -5.10
N LEU A 164 13.06 -2.82 -5.06
CA LEU A 164 14.13 -1.89 -5.43
C LEU A 164 15.38 -2.06 -4.55
N ALA A 165 15.19 -2.26 -3.24
CA ALA A 165 16.32 -2.37 -2.30
C ALA A 165 17.11 -3.67 -2.52
N VAL A 166 16.46 -4.82 -2.75
CA VAL A 166 17.17 -6.11 -2.91
C VAL A 166 17.90 -6.24 -4.24
N HIS A 167 17.44 -5.57 -5.29
CA HIS A 167 18.11 -5.65 -6.59
C HIS A 167 19.43 -4.88 -6.65
N VAL A 168 19.64 -3.87 -5.79
CA VAL A 168 20.91 -3.12 -5.75
C VAL A 168 22.10 -4.02 -5.37
N PRO A 169 22.06 -4.81 -4.26
CA PRO A 169 23.15 -5.71 -3.93
C PRO A 169 23.29 -6.87 -4.93
N ILE A 170 22.22 -7.39 -5.51
CA ILE A 170 22.27 -8.44 -6.54
C ILE A 170 23.03 -7.95 -7.78
N ALA A 171 22.64 -6.77 -8.28
CA ALA A 171 23.32 -6.14 -9.43
C ALA A 171 24.77 -5.77 -9.11
N GLY A 172 25.03 -5.20 -7.94
CA GLY A 172 26.36 -4.83 -7.49
C GLY A 172 27.29 -6.03 -7.34
N MET A 173 26.83 -7.11 -6.68
CA MET A 173 27.60 -8.35 -6.51
C MET A 173 27.75 -9.18 -7.78
N SER A 174 26.94 -8.93 -8.78
CA SER A 174 27.15 -9.51 -10.13
C SER A 174 28.18 -8.72 -10.93
N LEU A 175 28.26 -7.40 -10.76
CA LEU A 175 29.12 -6.52 -11.56
C LEU A 175 30.49 -6.24 -10.92
N ILE A 176 30.55 -5.94 -9.63
CA ILE A 176 31.79 -5.47 -8.97
C ILE A 176 32.89 -6.53 -8.97
N PRO A 177 32.64 -7.84 -8.71
CA PRO A 177 33.65 -8.87 -8.80
C PRO A 177 34.29 -8.97 -10.19
N VAL A 178 33.50 -8.76 -11.25
CA VAL A 178 34.02 -8.76 -12.65
C VAL A 178 34.97 -7.59 -12.86
N ILE A 179 34.61 -6.39 -12.40
CA ILE A 179 35.46 -5.17 -12.51
C ILE A 179 36.77 -5.34 -11.73
N LEU A 180 36.68 -5.93 -10.53
CA LEU A 180 37.83 -6.18 -9.65
C LEU A 180 38.68 -7.39 -10.08
N LYS A 181 38.23 -8.14 -11.10
CA LYS A 181 38.86 -9.40 -11.56
C LYS A 181 39.00 -10.45 -10.45
N THR A 182 38.01 -10.48 -9.54
CA THR A 182 37.85 -11.49 -8.48
C THR A 182 36.90 -12.59 -8.95
N PRO A 183 36.85 -13.74 -8.28
CA PRO A 183 35.90 -14.80 -8.62
C PRO A 183 34.44 -14.31 -8.55
N LEU A 184 33.58 -14.87 -9.43
CA LEU A 184 32.16 -14.58 -9.41
C LEU A 184 31.52 -15.11 -8.12
N VAL A 185 30.85 -14.24 -7.38
CA VAL A 185 30.11 -14.58 -6.17
C VAL A 185 28.74 -15.16 -6.52
N LEU A 186 27.99 -14.42 -7.35
CA LEU A 186 26.67 -14.84 -7.79
C LEU A 186 26.76 -15.54 -9.14
N LEU A 187 26.63 -16.87 -9.10
CA LEU A 187 26.44 -17.69 -10.29
C LEU A 187 24.98 -17.65 -10.74
N PRO A 188 24.66 -17.99 -12.00
CA PRO A 188 23.26 -17.99 -12.47
C PRO A 188 22.28 -18.71 -11.55
N MET A 189 22.68 -19.85 -10.96
CA MET A 189 21.83 -20.59 -10.03
C MET A 189 21.47 -19.79 -8.77
N HIS A 190 22.39 -18.99 -8.24
CA HIS A 190 22.14 -18.13 -7.08
C HIS A 190 21.10 -17.08 -7.41
N ILE A 191 21.22 -16.44 -8.59
CA ILE A 191 20.29 -15.41 -9.05
C ILE A 191 18.91 -16.04 -9.30
N VAL A 192 18.86 -17.18 -10.00
CA VAL A 192 17.59 -17.89 -10.24
C VAL A 192 16.89 -18.24 -8.93
N PHE A 193 17.65 -18.70 -7.92
CA PHE A 193 17.06 -19.04 -6.63
C PHE A 193 16.53 -17.80 -5.89
N LEU A 194 17.25 -16.68 -5.90
CA LEU A 194 16.80 -15.42 -5.34
C LEU A 194 15.52 -14.93 -6.03
N GLU A 195 15.53 -14.85 -7.36
CA GLU A 195 14.44 -14.28 -8.16
C GLU A 195 13.16 -15.15 -8.18
N LEU A 196 13.30 -16.48 -8.17
CA LEU A 196 12.14 -17.38 -8.30
C LEU A 196 11.61 -17.88 -6.96
N VAL A 197 12.42 -17.91 -5.92
CA VAL A 197 12.04 -18.50 -4.62
C VAL A 197 11.95 -17.44 -3.54
N ILE A 198 13.00 -16.64 -3.35
CA ILE A 198 13.07 -15.71 -2.23
C ILE A 198 12.20 -14.47 -2.47
N ASP A 199 12.38 -13.79 -3.59
CA ASP A 199 11.72 -12.51 -3.81
C ASP A 199 10.20 -12.61 -3.97
N PRO A 200 9.62 -13.58 -4.71
CA PRO A 200 8.18 -13.78 -4.73
C PRO A 200 7.60 -14.12 -3.35
N ALA A 201 8.29 -14.99 -2.59
CA ALA A 201 7.86 -15.34 -1.24
C ALA A 201 7.85 -14.11 -0.32
N CYS A 202 8.84 -13.23 -0.44
CA CYS A 202 8.93 -12.00 0.32
C CYS A 202 7.81 -11.02 -0.02
N SER A 203 7.37 -10.96 -1.28
CA SER A 203 6.24 -10.13 -1.70
C SER A 203 4.93 -10.49 -1.00
N LEU A 204 4.70 -11.79 -0.73
CA LEU A 204 3.53 -12.28 0.00
C LEU A 204 3.47 -11.75 1.44
N VAL A 205 4.62 -11.47 2.06
CA VAL A 205 4.66 -10.87 3.41
C VAL A 205 4.01 -9.50 3.41
N PHE A 206 4.31 -8.67 2.40
CA PHE A 206 3.76 -7.32 2.31
C PHE A 206 2.27 -7.33 1.97
N GLU A 207 1.81 -8.27 1.14
CA GLU A 207 0.37 -8.44 0.86
C GLU A 207 -0.41 -8.73 2.14
N ALA A 208 0.13 -9.56 3.01
CA ALA A 208 -0.50 -9.96 4.28
C ALA A 208 -0.38 -8.90 5.40
N GLU A 209 0.32 -7.78 5.19
CA GLU A 209 0.48 -6.75 6.22
C GLU A 209 -0.83 -6.06 6.56
N LYS A 210 -0.96 -5.78 7.87
CA LYS A 210 -2.08 -4.99 8.38
C LYS A 210 -1.92 -3.52 8.03
N GLU A 211 -3.03 -2.82 8.12
CA GLU A 211 -3.08 -1.37 7.92
C GLU A 211 -2.23 -0.61 8.94
N GLU A 212 -1.70 0.53 8.53
CA GLU A 212 -1.06 1.49 9.44
C GLU A 212 -2.13 2.14 10.33
N ALA A 213 -1.75 2.55 11.55
CA ALA A 213 -2.70 3.06 12.54
C ALA A 213 -3.43 4.33 12.08
N ASP A 214 -2.78 5.14 11.25
CA ASP A 214 -3.25 6.44 10.76
C ASP A 214 -3.97 6.37 9.40
N ILE A 215 -4.32 5.16 8.91
CA ILE A 215 -4.79 4.96 7.54
C ILE A 215 -6.05 5.76 7.20
N MET A 216 -6.94 5.99 8.18
CA MET A 216 -8.16 6.77 8.04
C MET A 216 -8.05 8.19 8.64
N GLU A 217 -6.85 8.63 9.01
CA GLU A 217 -6.56 9.98 9.49
C GLU A 217 -5.77 10.80 8.47
N ARG A 218 -5.32 10.16 7.38
CA ARG A 218 -4.58 10.79 6.29
C ARG A 218 -5.51 11.34 5.22
N PRO A 219 -5.19 12.51 4.61
CA PRO A 219 -5.93 13.02 3.46
C PRO A 219 -5.85 12.06 2.27
N PRO A 220 -6.76 12.17 1.30
CA PRO A 220 -6.66 11.45 0.03
C PRO A 220 -5.35 11.75 -0.69
N ARG A 221 -4.88 10.77 -1.48
CA ARG A 221 -3.72 10.96 -2.34
C ARG A 221 -3.98 12.04 -3.38
N THR A 222 -2.93 12.75 -3.75
CA THR A 222 -2.95 13.57 -4.96
C THR A 222 -2.76 12.69 -6.20
N SER A 223 -3.20 13.17 -7.35
CA SER A 223 -2.99 12.47 -8.64
C SER A 223 -1.50 12.30 -9.00
N GLU A 224 -0.62 13.08 -8.37
CA GLU A 224 0.83 13.02 -8.56
C GLU A 224 1.52 11.97 -7.68
N ASP A 225 0.83 11.43 -6.68
CA ASP A 225 1.38 10.40 -5.78
C ASP A 225 1.56 9.07 -6.51
N SER A 226 2.77 8.87 -7.03
CA SER A 226 3.18 7.63 -7.69
C SER A 226 3.59 6.55 -6.67
N LEU A 227 3.36 5.27 -7.02
CA LEU A 227 3.94 4.11 -6.32
C LEU A 227 5.47 4.22 -6.23
N PHE A 228 6.09 4.77 -7.28
CA PHE A 228 7.53 5.05 -7.38
C PHE A 228 7.84 6.51 -7.09
N SER A 229 7.48 7.01 -5.91
CA SER A 229 7.89 8.37 -5.56
C SER A 229 9.42 8.46 -5.50
N ARG A 230 9.98 9.63 -5.90
CA ARG A 230 11.42 9.86 -5.80
C ARG A 230 11.97 9.59 -4.39
N LYS A 231 11.21 9.94 -3.36
CA LYS A 231 11.55 9.69 -1.96
C LYS A 231 11.67 8.18 -1.68
N THR A 232 10.67 7.39 -2.10
CA THR A 232 10.68 5.92 -1.93
C THR A 232 11.86 5.30 -2.67
N ALA A 233 12.06 5.66 -3.93
CA ALA A 233 13.18 5.16 -4.75
C ALA A 233 14.54 5.49 -4.13
N THR A 234 14.74 6.71 -3.64
CA THR A 234 16.00 7.14 -3.01
C THR A 234 16.25 6.35 -1.71
N ILE A 235 15.26 6.21 -0.85
CA ILE A 235 15.41 5.45 0.40
C ILE A 235 15.75 3.99 0.09
N SER A 236 15.01 3.35 -0.82
CA SER A 236 15.24 1.95 -1.22
C SER A 236 16.63 1.75 -1.83
N PHE A 237 17.09 2.69 -2.66
CA PHE A 237 18.44 2.66 -3.21
C PHE A 237 19.50 2.70 -2.11
N PHE A 238 19.39 3.59 -1.14
CA PHE A 238 20.36 3.66 -0.03
C PHE A 238 20.28 2.44 0.89
N GLN A 239 19.11 1.85 1.10
CA GLN A 239 18.98 0.57 1.80
C GLN A 239 19.74 -0.53 1.07
N GLY A 240 19.52 -0.68 -0.23
CA GLY A 240 20.22 -1.68 -1.06
C GLY A 240 21.73 -1.40 -1.16
N LEU A 241 22.14 -0.14 -1.25
CA LEU A 241 23.56 0.25 -1.28
C LEU A 241 24.25 -0.11 0.05
N SER A 242 23.62 0.09 1.17
CA SER A 242 24.14 -0.31 2.49
C SER A 242 24.34 -1.82 2.58
N VAL A 243 23.36 -2.61 2.09
CA VAL A 243 23.49 -4.07 2.00
C VAL A 243 24.65 -4.44 1.07
N LEU A 244 24.74 -3.82 -0.10
CA LEU A 244 25.83 -4.07 -1.05
C LEU A 244 27.21 -3.83 -0.43
N VAL A 245 27.39 -2.71 0.27
CA VAL A 245 28.67 -2.38 0.91
C VAL A 245 29.07 -3.43 1.94
N VAL A 246 28.14 -3.86 2.79
CA VAL A 246 28.41 -4.86 3.83
C VAL A 246 28.68 -6.24 3.22
N VAL A 247 27.86 -6.67 2.25
CA VAL A 247 28.01 -7.98 1.58
C VAL A 247 29.32 -8.03 0.78
N LEU A 248 29.68 -6.94 0.10
CA LEU A 248 30.93 -6.81 -0.59
C LEU A 248 32.14 -6.83 0.37
N ALA A 249 32.03 -6.17 1.54
CA ALA A 249 33.08 -6.19 2.55
C ALA A 249 33.29 -7.62 3.08
N VAL A 250 32.23 -8.37 3.38
CA VAL A 250 32.31 -9.78 3.80
C VAL A 250 33.02 -10.60 2.73
N PHE A 251 32.64 -10.44 1.46
CA PHE A 251 33.31 -11.13 0.35
C PHE A 251 34.80 -10.82 0.26
N LEU A 252 35.16 -9.54 0.25
CA LEU A 252 36.56 -9.12 0.09
C LEU A 252 37.42 -9.55 1.29
N MET A 253 36.89 -9.44 2.51
CA MET A 253 37.59 -9.90 3.72
C MET A 253 37.87 -11.40 3.70
N SER A 254 36.90 -12.23 3.32
CA SER A 254 37.06 -13.68 3.20
C SER A 254 38.02 -14.02 2.07
N TYR A 255 37.82 -13.47 0.87
CA TYR A 255 38.65 -13.78 -0.31
C TYR A 255 40.13 -13.38 -0.11
N TYR A 256 40.40 -12.15 0.36
CA TYR A 256 41.76 -11.70 0.62
C TYR A 256 42.32 -12.26 1.95
N GLY A 257 41.48 -12.77 2.83
CA GLY A 257 41.86 -13.52 4.03
C GLY A 257 42.43 -14.91 3.75
N GLY A 258 42.31 -15.38 2.50
CA GLY A 258 42.85 -16.67 2.07
C GLY A 258 41.86 -17.83 2.12
N ASP A 259 40.57 -17.53 2.32
CA ASP A 259 39.50 -18.55 2.24
C ASP A 259 39.35 -19.07 0.80
N SER A 260 38.81 -20.26 0.67
CA SER A 260 38.49 -20.85 -0.65
C SER A 260 37.34 -20.06 -1.32
N GLU A 261 37.30 -20.07 -2.65
CA GLU A 261 36.21 -19.42 -3.40
C GLU A 261 34.82 -19.93 -2.99
N THR A 262 34.71 -21.24 -2.72
CA THR A 262 33.44 -21.86 -2.30
C THR A 262 33.01 -21.41 -0.90
N HIS A 263 33.96 -21.16 -0.02
CA HIS A 263 33.70 -20.63 1.33
C HIS A 263 33.32 -19.15 1.27
N SER A 264 34.10 -18.33 0.58
CA SER A 264 33.79 -16.90 0.41
C SER A 264 32.44 -16.67 -0.26
N ARG A 265 32.08 -17.52 -1.24
CA ARG A 265 30.78 -17.50 -1.90
C ARG A 265 29.65 -17.85 -0.94
N ALA A 266 29.82 -18.91 -0.12
CA ALA A 266 28.84 -19.34 0.87
C ALA A 266 28.61 -18.25 1.95
N LEU A 267 29.68 -17.65 2.50
CA LEU A 267 29.60 -16.53 3.44
C LEU A 267 28.83 -15.36 2.85
N THR A 268 29.20 -14.95 1.64
CA THR A 268 28.60 -13.77 0.97
C THR A 268 27.13 -13.99 0.67
N TYR A 269 26.77 -15.14 0.14
CA TYR A 269 25.39 -15.48 -0.18
C TYR A 269 24.52 -15.59 1.08
N THR A 270 25.04 -16.20 2.14
CA THR A 270 24.36 -16.32 3.44
C THR A 270 24.13 -14.94 4.05
N THR A 271 25.13 -14.05 4.00
CA THR A 271 25.00 -12.66 4.45
C THR A 271 23.92 -11.91 3.65
N LEU A 272 23.88 -12.11 2.33
CA LEU A 272 22.86 -11.50 1.47
C LEU A 272 21.44 -11.98 1.82
N ILE A 273 21.26 -13.27 2.09
CA ILE A 273 19.96 -13.82 2.53
C ILE A 273 19.52 -13.21 3.87
N PHE A 274 20.43 -13.14 4.87
CA PHE A 274 20.10 -12.50 6.15
C PHE A 274 19.79 -11.01 6.01
N ALA A 275 20.51 -10.29 5.15
CA ALA A 275 20.24 -8.89 4.86
C ALA A 275 18.88 -8.71 4.17
N ASN A 276 18.54 -9.56 3.19
CA ASN A 276 17.24 -9.52 2.52
C ASN A 276 16.09 -9.81 3.48
N LEU A 277 16.23 -10.81 4.36
CA LEU A 277 15.25 -11.04 5.43
C LEU A 277 15.14 -9.83 6.36
N GLY A 278 16.27 -9.22 6.72
CA GLY A 278 16.28 -7.98 7.50
C GLY A 278 15.54 -6.83 6.81
N LEU A 279 15.72 -6.65 5.49
CA LEU A 279 15.00 -5.66 4.71
C LEU A 279 13.48 -5.88 4.71
N ILE A 280 13.02 -7.15 4.75
CA ILE A 280 11.58 -7.45 4.91
C ILE A 280 11.09 -6.87 6.24
N PHE A 281 11.73 -7.26 7.35
CA PHE A 281 11.34 -6.80 8.69
C PHE A 281 11.33 -5.27 8.78
N MET A 282 12.28 -4.61 8.13
CA MET A 282 12.42 -3.17 8.13
C MET A 282 11.35 -2.44 7.32
N ASN A 283 10.97 -2.99 6.15
CA ASN A 283 10.01 -2.37 5.24
C ASN A 283 8.54 -2.73 5.55
N ARG A 284 8.26 -3.60 6.53
CA ARG A 284 6.89 -3.91 6.98
C ARG A 284 6.12 -2.67 7.45
N SER A 285 6.79 -1.73 8.09
CA SER A 285 6.20 -0.45 8.45
C SER A 285 7.24 0.67 8.32
N TRP A 286 6.80 1.80 7.82
CA TRP A 286 7.63 3.01 7.74
C TRP A 286 7.42 3.93 8.94
N SER A 287 6.29 3.76 9.64
CA SER A 287 5.94 4.54 10.83
C SER A 287 6.35 3.86 12.15
N ARG A 288 6.61 2.54 12.14
CA ARG A 288 6.94 1.77 13.34
C ARG A 288 8.35 1.18 13.24
N THR A 289 9.02 1.07 14.38
CA THR A 289 10.30 0.33 14.48
C THR A 289 10.09 -1.16 14.30
N ILE A 290 11.14 -1.92 13.97
CA ILE A 290 11.09 -3.39 13.83
C ILE A 290 10.44 -4.03 15.06
N PHE A 291 10.85 -3.64 16.27
CA PHE A 291 10.32 -4.22 17.52
C PHE A 291 8.81 -4.05 17.65
N ARG A 292 8.27 -2.85 17.37
CA ARG A 292 6.82 -2.62 17.39
C ARG A 292 6.09 -3.30 16.25
N SER A 293 6.75 -3.50 15.11
CA SER A 293 6.17 -4.21 13.97
C SER A 293 6.06 -5.72 14.23
N LEU A 294 6.95 -6.30 15.08
CA LEU A 294 6.88 -7.71 15.48
C LEU A 294 5.66 -8.03 16.35
N GLU A 295 5.13 -7.05 17.09
CA GLU A 295 3.89 -7.21 17.86
C GLU A 295 2.65 -7.43 16.97
N LEU A 296 2.72 -7.00 15.70
CA LEU A 296 1.64 -7.20 14.75
C LEU A 296 1.74 -8.60 14.13
N PRO A 297 0.71 -9.44 14.30
CA PRO A 297 0.74 -10.79 13.78
C PRO A 297 0.72 -10.78 12.24
N ASN A 298 1.77 -11.37 11.66
CA ASN A 298 1.85 -11.70 10.24
C ASN A 298 2.40 -13.13 10.14
N ARG A 299 1.51 -14.11 9.96
CA ARG A 299 1.90 -15.52 9.87
C ARG A 299 2.74 -15.80 8.63
N THR A 300 2.45 -15.11 7.53
CA THR A 300 3.18 -15.26 6.27
C THR A 300 4.66 -14.94 6.43
N LEU A 301 4.99 -13.92 7.23
CA LEU A 301 6.38 -13.56 7.53
C LEU A 301 7.19 -14.75 8.10
N TRP A 302 6.61 -15.45 9.07
CA TRP A 302 7.30 -16.57 9.72
C TRP A 302 7.42 -17.78 8.82
N TYR A 303 6.43 -18.05 7.95
CA TYR A 303 6.54 -19.12 6.94
C TYR A 303 7.60 -18.80 5.90
N VAL A 304 7.65 -17.55 5.42
CA VAL A 304 8.64 -17.09 4.45
C VAL A 304 10.05 -17.09 5.05
N ALA A 305 10.24 -16.52 6.23
CA ALA A 305 11.54 -16.50 6.89
C ALA A 305 12.02 -17.92 7.23
N GLY A 306 11.13 -18.76 7.79
CA GLY A 306 11.44 -20.16 8.10
C GLY A 306 11.77 -20.99 6.84
N GLY A 307 11.00 -20.79 5.76
CA GLY A 307 11.25 -21.43 4.48
C GLY A 307 12.60 -21.02 3.87
N ALA A 308 12.91 -19.72 3.85
CA ALA A 308 14.18 -19.20 3.36
C ALA A 308 15.37 -19.76 4.14
N LEU A 309 15.28 -19.80 5.48
CA LEU A 309 16.31 -20.37 6.34
C LEU A 309 16.43 -21.89 6.18
N PHE A 310 15.32 -22.60 6.01
CA PHE A 310 15.33 -24.04 5.73
C PHE A 310 16.04 -24.34 4.41
N PHE A 311 15.69 -23.65 3.33
CA PHE A 311 16.35 -23.82 2.04
C PHE A 311 17.83 -23.43 2.09
N LEU A 312 18.17 -22.36 2.79
CA LEU A 312 19.56 -21.97 3.03
C LEU A 312 20.34 -23.11 3.73
N GLY A 313 19.76 -23.72 4.77
CA GLY A 313 20.34 -24.88 5.45
C GLY A 313 20.53 -26.08 4.53
N VAL A 314 19.54 -26.38 3.69
CA VAL A 314 19.65 -27.44 2.65
C VAL A 314 20.82 -27.17 1.69
N ILE A 315 20.93 -25.94 1.20
CA ILE A 315 21.97 -25.55 0.25
C ILE A 315 23.37 -25.60 0.89
N LEU A 316 23.50 -25.19 2.15
CA LEU A 316 24.79 -25.13 2.86
C LEU A 316 25.30 -26.50 3.34
N TYR A 317 24.40 -27.40 3.74
CA TYR A 317 24.80 -28.60 4.47
C TYR A 317 24.51 -29.93 3.74
N LEU A 318 23.66 -29.92 2.71
CA LEU A 318 23.45 -31.13 1.90
C LEU A 318 24.43 -31.19 0.69
N PRO A 319 25.04 -32.32 0.39
CA PRO A 319 26.01 -32.47 -0.71
C PRO A 319 25.47 -32.04 -2.08
N PHE A 320 24.20 -32.33 -2.33
CA PHE A 320 23.53 -31.88 -3.57
C PHE A 320 23.49 -30.34 -3.66
N GLY A 321 23.09 -29.66 -2.59
CA GLY A 321 23.04 -28.22 -2.52
C GLY A 321 24.44 -27.59 -2.68
N GLN A 322 25.42 -28.10 -1.93
CA GLN A 322 26.81 -27.63 -2.01
C GLN A 322 27.37 -27.72 -3.43
N ASN A 323 27.16 -28.87 -4.10
CA ASN A 323 27.62 -29.04 -5.47
C ASN A 323 26.93 -28.12 -6.47
N LEU A 324 25.62 -27.95 -6.34
CA LEU A 324 24.82 -27.11 -7.25
C LEU A 324 25.17 -25.64 -7.11
N PHE A 325 25.29 -25.14 -5.87
CA PHE A 325 25.57 -23.74 -5.56
C PHE A 325 27.07 -23.42 -5.44
N LYS A 326 27.94 -24.45 -5.56
CA LYS A 326 29.39 -24.31 -5.37
C LYS A 326 29.76 -23.71 -4.03
N PHE A 327 29.16 -24.22 -2.96
CA PHE A 327 29.38 -23.81 -1.59
C PHE A 327 30.22 -24.84 -0.82
N SER A 328 30.96 -24.35 0.18
CA SER A 328 31.47 -25.18 1.28
C SER A 328 30.61 -24.95 2.53
N PRO A 329 30.54 -25.96 3.42
CA PRO A 329 29.76 -25.80 4.66
C PRO A 329 30.35 -24.70 5.53
N LEU A 330 29.47 -23.89 6.14
CA LEU A 330 29.85 -22.82 7.05
C LEU A 330 29.86 -23.34 8.49
N SER A 331 30.80 -22.85 9.28
CA SER A 331 30.83 -23.08 10.73
C SER A 331 29.75 -22.26 11.44
N PHE A 332 29.48 -22.58 12.70
CA PHE A 332 28.54 -21.77 13.51
C PHE A 332 28.99 -20.32 13.66
N THR A 333 30.31 -20.09 13.79
CA THR A 333 30.89 -18.73 13.87
C THR A 333 30.68 -17.94 12.58
N ASP A 334 30.77 -18.61 11.41
CA ASP A 334 30.50 -18.00 10.11
C ASP A 334 29.03 -17.58 9.98
N ILE A 335 28.12 -18.44 10.44
CA ILE A 335 26.68 -18.10 10.45
C ILE A 335 26.39 -16.89 11.35
N LEU A 336 27.01 -16.81 12.54
CA LEU A 336 26.87 -15.65 13.42
C LEU A 336 27.45 -14.38 12.79
N LEU A 337 28.58 -14.49 12.10
CA LEU A 337 29.17 -13.38 11.37
C LEU A 337 28.21 -12.89 10.27
N CYS A 338 27.68 -13.81 9.47
CA CYS A 338 26.72 -13.47 8.41
C CYS A 338 25.44 -12.80 8.96
N LEU A 339 24.93 -13.32 10.08
CA LEU A 339 23.76 -12.76 10.75
C LEU A 339 24.05 -11.35 11.28
N GLY A 340 25.19 -11.17 11.95
CA GLY A 340 25.64 -9.87 12.45
C GLY A 340 25.87 -8.85 11.36
N ALA A 341 26.53 -9.26 10.27
CA ALA A 341 26.75 -8.41 9.09
C ALA A 341 25.43 -8.03 8.40
N GLY A 342 24.53 -9.00 8.21
CA GLY A 342 23.19 -8.75 7.67
C GLY A 342 22.41 -7.75 8.51
N PHE A 343 22.43 -7.90 9.84
CA PHE A 343 21.78 -6.96 10.74
C PHE A 343 22.43 -5.55 10.69
N LEU A 344 23.76 -5.48 10.69
CA LEU A 344 24.49 -4.20 10.60
C LEU A 344 24.13 -3.43 9.32
N SER A 345 23.92 -4.11 8.21
CA SER A 345 23.60 -3.49 6.91
C SER A 345 22.31 -2.68 6.93
N ILE A 346 21.39 -2.99 7.84
CA ILE A 346 20.08 -2.36 7.92
C ILE A 346 19.92 -1.41 9.12
N LEU A 347 20.80 -1.50 10.11
CA LEU A 347 20.66 -0.82 11.41
C LEU A 347 20.53 0.72 11.29
N TRP A 348 21.26 1.33 10.35
CA TRP A 348 21.25 2.78 10.15
C TRP A 348 19.84 3.31 9.82
N PHE A 349 19.04 2.54 9.10
CA PHE A 349 17.70 2.96 8.71
C PHE A 349 16.72 2.90 9.91
N GLU A 350 16.89 1.95 10.83
CA GLU A 350 16.11 1.95 12.07
C GLU A 350 16.44 3.17 12.94
N VAL A 351 17.71 3.54 13.01
CA VAL A 351 18.14 4.77 13.69
C VAL A 351 17.51 5.99 13.02
N TRP A 352 17.53 6.04 11.69
CA TRP A 352 16.89 7.11 10.92
C TRP A 352 15.37 7.20 11.19
N LYS A 353 14.65 6.07 11.24
CA LYS A 353 13.22 6.04 11.58
C LYS A 353 12.94 6.65 12.97
N ILE A 354 13.74 6.29 13.98
CA ILE A 354 13.57 6.80 15.35
C ILE A 354 13.71 8.32 15.39
N PHE A 355 14.67 8.88 14.67
CA PHE A 355 14.84 10.34 14.62
C PHE A 355 13.74 11.04 13.80
N HIS A 356 13.26 10.42 12.72
CA HIS A 356 12.24 11.03 11.85
C HIS A 356 10.83 10.98 12.46
N GLN A 357 10.52 9.97 13.27
CA GLN A 357 9.25 9.90 14.02
C GLN A 357 9.08 11.05 15.01
N ARG A 358 10.17 11.61 15.54
CA ARG A 358 10.13 12.76 16.46
C ARG A 358 9.70 14.09 15.80
N HIS A 359 9.68 14.16 14.47
CA HIS A 359 9.28 15.35 13.71
C HIS A 359 7.86 15.23 13.10
N LEU A 360 7.14 14.12 13.33
CA LEU A 360 5.78 13.90 12.84
C LEU A 360 4.72 13.98 13.97
N HIS A 361 5.15 14.30 15.18
CA HIS A 361 4.35 14.69 16.33
C HIS A 361 4.72 16.14 16.71
#